data_2953fd31fc282e06d76c0360cd5e1358
#
_entry.id   2953fd31fc282e06d76c0360cd5e1358
#
_cell.length_a   1.000
_cell.length_b   1.000
_cell.length_c   1.000
_cell.angle_alpha   90.00
_cell.angle_beta   90.00
_cell.angle_gamma   90.00
#
_symmetry.space_group_name_H-M   'P 1'
#
loop_
_entity.id
_entity.type
_entity.pdbx_description
1 polymer ?
#
loop_
_entity_poly.entity_id
_entity_poly.type
_entity_poly.pdbx_seq_one_letter_code
_entity_poly.pdbx_strand_id
1 'polypeptide(L)'
;DEAVQSPWLDEPEPFSELRLSGSLGNCRHLLGPVLRELSLNQDARWLTLVAPPAAITNAWLRGAGLNLDRLLVLQPRAGQDALELAREALRLGRSHTVVSWISLLPGQRASLSSAARLGSAQSLNIRLD
;
A
#
# COMPACT_ATOMS: atom_id res chain seq x y z
N ASP A 1 -22.31 -12.16 -26.64
CA ASP A 1 -21.84 -12.13 -26.28
C ASP A 1 -21.45 -12.02 -25.34
N GLU A 2 -21.52 -12.24 -25.20
CA GLU A 2 -20.98 -12.22 -24.61
C GLU A 2 -20.27 -12.31 -23.94
N ALA A 3 -21.22 -12.07 -24.15
CA ALA A 3 -20.51 -12.41 -23.04
C ALA A 3 -19.03 -12.62 -23.11
N VAL A 4 -18.48 -12.36 -24.11
CA VAL A 4 -17.02 -12.40 -24.13
C VAL A 4 -16.52 -11.37 -23.15
N GLN A 5 -15.85 -11.83 -22.09
CA GLN A 5 -15.22 -10.93 -21.16
C GLN A 5 -13.90 -10.47 -21.73
N SER A 6 -13.81 -9.20 -22.01
CA SER A 6 -12.54 -8.59 -22.33
C SER A 6 -11.71 -8.47 -21.05
N PRO A 7 -10.43 -8.82 -21.08
CA PRO A 7 -9.57 -8.68 -19.87
C PRO A 7 -9.59 -7.27 -19.28
N TRP A 8 -9.73 -6.25 -20.11
CA TRP A 8 -9.75 -4.87 -19.64
C TRP A 8 -11.08 -4.43 -19.06
N LEU A 9 -12.11 -5.27 -19.13
CA LEU A 9 -13.39 -5.01 -18.45
C LEU A 9 -13.42 -5.63 -17.07
N ASP A 10 -12.48 -6.50 -16.74
CA ASP A 10 -12.36 -7.07 -15.40
C ASP A 10 -11.88 -6.00 -14.44
N GLU A 11 -12.29 -6.13 -13.18
CA GLU A 11 -11.79 -5.23 -12.16
C GLU A 11 -10.28 -5.40 -12.03
N PRO A 12 -9.54 -4.29 -11.83
CA PRO A 12 -8.10 -4.42 -11.61
C PRO A 12 -7.83 -5.27 -10.37
N GLU A 13 -6.74 -5.99 -10.41
CA GLU A 13 -6.29 -6.75 -9.26
C GLU A 13 -6.08 -5.79 -8.10
N PRO A 14 -6.68 -6.06 -6.92
CA PRO A 14 -6.54 -5.14 -5.79
C PRO A 14 -5.19 -5.22 -5.09
N PHE A 15 -4.30 -6.07 -5.54
CA PHE A 15 -2.95 -6.18 -5.01
C PHE A 15 -1.94 -5.95 -6.11
N SER A 16 -0.91 -5.16 -5.80
CA SER A 16 0.26 -5.01 -6.66
C SER A 16 1.51 -4.92 -5.79
N GLU A 17 2.66 -5.18 -6.41
CA GLU A 17 3.93 -5.08 -5.72
C GLU A 17 4.89 -4.27 -6.57
N LEU A 18 5.59 -3.33 -5.92
CA LEU A 18 6.62 -2.52 -6.53
C LEU A 18 7.97 -2.93 -5.95
N ARG A 19 8.88 -3.36 -6.81
CA ARG A 19 10.22 -3.76 -6.38
C ARG A 19 11.20 -2.68 -6.78
N LEU A 20 11.94 -2.18 -5.79
CA LEU A 20 12.94 -1.14 -5.99
C LEU A 20 14.30 -1.68 -5.54
N SER A 21 15.32 -1.47 -6.35
CA SER A 21 16.68 -1.87 -6.01
C SER A 21 17.56 -0.64 -5.92
N GLY A 22 18.63 -0.76 -5.13
CA GLY A 22 19.56 0.32 -4.90
C GLY A 22 19.55 0.79 -3.45
N SER A 23 20.17 1.95 -3.22
CA SER A 23 20.21 2.51 -1.88
C SER A 23 18.82 3.01 -1.46
N LEU A 24 18.57 3.05 -0.16
CA LEU A 24 17.32 3.58 0.36
C LEU A 24 17.10 5.04 -0.06
N GLY A 25 18.16 5.83 -0.18
CA GLY A 25 18.05 7.20 -0.64
C GLY A 25 17.52 7.29 -2.07
N ASN A 26 18.03 6.42 -2.95
CA ASN A 26 17.51 6.36 -4.33
C ASN A 26 16.08 5.85 -4.35
N CYS A 27 15.77 4.86 -3.51
CA CYS A 27 14.41 4.33 -3.43
C CYS A 27 13.42 5.39 -2.97
N ARG A 28 13.79 6.24 -2.00
CA ARG A 28 12.94 7.35 -1.58
C ARG A 28 12.64 8.30 -2.74
N HIS A 29 13.61 8.52 -3.59
CA HIS A 29 13.45 9.40 -4.75
C HIS A 29 12.35 8.88 -5.67
N LEU A 30 12.27 7.56 -5.83
CA LEU A 30 11.24 6.92 -6.65
C LEU A 30 9.90 6.81 -5.91
N LEU A 31 9.94 6.59 -4.59
CA LEU A 31 8.74 6.42 -3.79
C LEU A 31 7.94 7.70 -3.61
N GLY A 32 8.62 8.84 -3.52
CA GLY A 32 7.94 10.11 -3.30
C GLY A 32 6.82 10.37 -4.28
N PRO A 33 7.11 10.32 -5.58
CA PRO A 33 6.05 10.52 -6.60
C PRO A 33 4.95 9.48 -6.52
N VAL A 34 5.27 8.23 -6.24
CA VAL A 34 4.28 7.16 -6.13
C VAL A 34 3.32 7.44 -4.97
N LEU A 35 3.87 7.72 -3.79
CA LEU A 35 3.04 7.98 -2.62
C LEU A 35 2.23 9.27 -2.78
N ARG A 36 2.82 10.27 -3.41
CA ARG A 36 2.12 11.53 -3.67
C ARG A 36 0.92 11.28 -4.58
N GLU A 37 1.12 10.50 -5.65
CA GLU A 37 0.03 10.18 -6.58
C GLU A 37 -1.10 9.45 -5.86
N LEU A 38 -0.76 8.51 -5.00
CA LEU A 38 -1.76 7.78 -4.21
C LEU A 38 -2.49 8.72 -3.26
N SER A 39 -1.81 9.72 -2.72
CA SER A 39 -2.41 10.67 -1.79
C SER A 39 -3.39 11.62 -2.47
N LEU A 40 -3.32 11.74 -3.79
CA LEU A 40 -4.25 12.57 -4.56
C LEU A 40 -5.55 11.86 -4.88
N ASN A 41 -5.73 10.64 -4.42
CA ASN A 41 -6.98 9.89 -4.61
C ASN A 41 -8.15 10.69 -4.06
N GLN A 42 -9.23 10.79 -4.83
CA GLN A 42 -10.41 11.55 -4.42
C GLN A 42 -11.28 10.83 -3.41
N ASP A 43 -11.00 9.56 -3.15
CA ASP A 43 -11.66 8.80 -2.10
C ASP A 43 -11.33 9.45 -0.75
N ALA A 44 -12.34 9.70 0.07
CA ALA A 44 -12.18 10.39 1.33
C ALA A 44 -11.53 9.54 2.42
N ARG A 45 -11.35 8.26 2.16
CA ARG A 45 -10.72 7.35 3.13
C ARG A 45 -9.22 7.64 3.24
N TRP A 46 -8.56 6.89 4.11
CA TRP A 46 -7.14 7.12 4.40
C TRP A 46 -6.21 6.49 3.36
N LEU A 47 -5.08 7.12 3.14
CA LEU A 47 -3.89 6.45 2.63
C LEU A 47 -3.14 5.92 3.85
N THR A 48 -2.98 4.62 3.94
CA THR A 48 -2.40 3.97 5.11
C THR A 48 -1.07 3.34 4.75
N LEU A 49 -0.04 3.63 5.54
CA LEU A 49 1.29 3.03 5.38
C LEU A 49 1.52 2.07 6.53
N VAL A 50 1.88 0.82 6.21
CA VAL A 50 2.10 -0.22 7.21
C VAL A 50 3.57 -0.61 7.22
N ALA A 51 4.21 -0.46 8.36
CA ALA A 51 5.61 -0.79 8.60
C ALA A 51 6.57 -0.08 7.64
N PRO A 52 6.42 1.23 7.41
CA PRO A 52 7.37 1.92 6.55
C PRO A 52 8.75 1.90 7.20
N PRO A 53 9.83 1.90 6.38
CA PRO A 53 11.18 2.02 6.93
C PRO A 53 11.35 3.31 7.73
N ALA A 54 12.30 3.30 8.66
CA ALA A 54 12.51 4.45 9.55
C ALA A 54 12.86 5.73 8.77
N ALA A 55 13.44 5.60 7.59
CA ALA A 55 13.80 6.75 6.77
C ALA A 55 12.58 7.46 6.16
N ILE A 56 11.42 6.82 6.15
CA ILE A 56 10.17 7.42 5.69
C ILE A 56 9.55 8.16 6.87
N THR A 57 10.03 9.35 7.12
CA THR A 57 9.59 10.18 8.25
C THR A 57 8.46 11.09 7.85
N ASN A 58 7.77 11.67 8.83
CA ASN A 58 6.76 12.67 8.55
C ASN A 58 7.34 13.87 7.79
N ALA A 59 8.56 14.28 8.14
CA ALA A 59 9.22 15.36 7.44
C ALA A 59 9.46 15.01 5.98
N TRP A 60 9.92 13.79 5.72
CA TRP A 60 10.13 13.35 4.34
C TRP A 60 8.80 13.29 3.57
N LEU A 61 7.75 12.78 4.20
CA LEU A 61 6.44 12.68 3.57
C LEU A 61 5.88 14.06 3.21
N ARG A 62 6.02 15.04 4.12
CA ARG A 62 5.63 16.43 3.83
C ARG A 62 6.44 16.99 2.67
N GLY A 63 7.75 16.74 2.70
CA GLY A 63 8.63 17.21 1.63
C GLY A 63 8.31 16.61 0.27
N ALA A 64 7.76 15.41 0.27
CA ALA A 64 7.30 14.74 -0.96
C ALA A 64 5.94 15.26 -1.44
N GLY A 65 5.30 16.12 -0.68
CA GLY A 65 4.05 16.74 -1.09
C GLY A 65 2.79 16.04 -0.59
N LEU A 66 2.92 15.14 0.38
CA LEU A 66 1.75 14.44 0.91
C LEU A 66 1.04 15.26 1.98
N ASN A 67 -0.27 15.19 1.98
CA ASN A 67 -1.10 15.78 3.03
C ASN A 67 -1.22 14.77 4.17
N LEU A 68 -0.61 15.11 5.32
CA LEU A 68 -0.60 14.20 6.46
C LEU A 68 -1.97 14.09 7.14
N ASP A 69 -2.90 14.99 6.85
CA ASP A 69 -4.24 14.92 7.44
C ASP A 69 -5.05 13.74 6.93
N ARG A 70 -4.64 13.16 5.82
CA ARG A 70 -5.30 11.99 5.23
C ARG A 70 -4.38 10.77 5.19
N LEU A 71 -3.31 10.82 5.96
CA LEU A 71 -2.29 9.77 5.98
C LEU A 71 -2.28 9.12 7.35
N LEU A 72 -2.31 7.79 7.35
CA LEU A 72 -2.22 7.00 8.58
C LEU A 72 -0.97 6.13 8.48
N VAL A 73 -0.13 6.18 9.50
CA VAL A 73 1.08 5.36 9.57
C VAL A 73 0.93 4.38 10.72
N LEU A 74 1.01 3.09 10.39
CA LEU A 74 0.87 2.01 11.36
C LEU A 74 2.19 1.25 11.47
N GLN A 75 2.74 1.22 12.68
CA GLN A 75 3.93 0.43 12.97
C GLN A 75 3.53 -0.77 13.82
N PRO A 76 4.01 -1.98 13.48
CA PRO A 76 3.72 -3.15 14.30
C PRO A 76 4.30 -2.98 15.71
N ARG A 77 3.52 -3.37 16.70
CA ARG A 77 4.00 -3.44 18.08
C ARG A 77 4.82 -4.72 18.25
N ALA A 78 5.53 -4.81 19.38
CA ALA A 78 6.27 -6.03 19.71
C ALA A 78 5.30 -7.22 19.68
N GLY A 79 5.69 -8.27 18.96
CA GLY A 79 4.86 -9.45 18.81
C GLY A 79 3.75 -9.34 17.78
N GLN A 80 3.56 -8.19 17.17
CA GLN A 80 2.53 -8.01 16.14
C GLN A 80 3.16 -8.22 14.76
N ASP A 81 2.48 -8.99 13.91
CA ASP A 81 2.92 -9.29 12.56
C ASP A 81 2.48 -8.17 11.61
N ALA A 82 3.42 -7.63 10.83
CA ALA A 82 3.12 -6.59 9.85
C ALA A 82 2.10 -7.04 8.80
N LEU A 83 2.15 -8.31 8.39
CA LEU A 83 1.18 -8.85 7.44
C LEU A 83 -0.23 -8.81 8.02
N GLU A 84 -0.40 -9.23 9.26
CA GLU A 84 -1.71 -9.18 9.91
C GLU A 84 -2.22 -7.75 10.05
N LEU A 85 -1.31 -6.84 10.36
CA LEU A 85 -1.67 -5.43 10.48
C LEU A 85 -2.16 -4.87 9.13
N ALA A 86 -1.45 -5.22 8.04
CA ALA A 86 -1.86 -4.80 6.71
C ALA A 86 -3.21 -5.40 6.31
N ARG A 87 -3.41 -6.69 6.58
CA ARG A 87 -4.68 -7.35 6.29
C ARG A 87 -5.84 -6.69 7.03
N GLU A 88 -5.63 -6.38 8.30
CA GLU A 88 -6.65 -5.73 9.11
C GLU A 88 -6.99 -4.35 8.55
N ALA A 89 -5.96 -3.56 8.22
CA ALA A 89 -6.16 -2.23 7.65
C ALA A 89 -6.95 -2.28 6.36
N LEU A 90 -6.66 -3.28 5.50
CA LEU A 90 -7.37 -3.45 4.24
C LEU A 90 -8.82 -3.86 4.46
N ARG A 91 -9.02 -4.85 5.32
CA ARG A 91 -10.33 -5.46 5.52
C ARG A 91 -11.34 -4.51 6.16
N LEU A 92 -10.86 -3.60 7.01
CA LEU A 92 -11.73 -2.66 7.72
C LEU A 92 -12.41 -1.66 6.80
N GLY A 93 -11.88 -1.45 5.60
CA GLY A 93 -12.53 -0.59 4.62
C GLY A 93 -12.41 0.91 4.90
N ARG A 94 -11.53 1.32 5.80
CA ARG A 94 -11.31 2.73 6.12
C ARG A 94 -10.17 3.35 5.34
N SER A 95 -9.44 2.53 4.58
CA SER A 95 -8.35 2.99 3.73
C SER A 95 -8.71 2.76 2.28
N HIS A 96 -8.47 3.75 1.42
CA HIS A 96 -8.61 3.52 -0.02
C HIS A 96 -7.41 2.71 -0.53
N THR A 97 -6.26 2.89 0.09
CA THR A 97 -5.03 2.20 -0.29
C THR A 97 -4.21 1.93 0.96
N VAL A 98 -3.67 0.72 1.05
CA VAL A 98 -2.72 0.35 2.09
C VAL A 98 -1.39 0.01 1.43
N VAL A 99 -0.36 0.78 1.76
CA VAL A 99 1.00 0.57 1.27
C VAL A 99 1.78 -0.12 2.37
N SER A 100 2.44 -1.22 2.04
CA SER A 100 3.19 -2.01 3.03
C SER A 100 4.60 -2.29 2.54
N TRP A 101 5.49 -2.62 3.48
CA TRP A 101 6.88 -2.99 3.20
C TRP A 101 7.15 -4.34 3.86
N ILE A 102 6.66 -5.41 3.21
CA ILE A 102 6.68 -6.76 3.78
C ILE A 102 7.38 -7.70 2.81
N SER A 103 8.25 -8.58 3.34
CA SER A 103 8.76 -9.70 2.58
C SER A 103 7.70 -10.78 2.55
N LEU A 104 7.03 -10.93 1.43
CA LEU A 104 5.90 -11.83 1.31
C LEU A 104 6.36 -13.25 0.94
N LEU A 105 5.84 -14.22 1.66
CA LEU A 105 5.98 -15.64 1.32
C LEU A 105 4.94 -16.04 0.29
N PRO A 106 5.14 -17.18 -0.40
CA PRO A 106 4.12 -17.67 -1.31
C PRO A 106 2.76 -17.81 -0.61
N GLY A 107 1.70 -17.39 -1.27
CA GLY A 107 0.36 -17.40 -0.72
C GLY A 107 -0.03 -16.14 0.04
N GLN A 108 0.92 -15.36 0.52
CA GLN A 108 0.59 -14.16 1.29
C GLN A 108 0.08 -13.03 0.39
N ARG A 109 0.48 -13.03 -0.88
CA ARG A 109 -0.07 -12.07 -1.86
C ARG A 109 -1.57 -12.26 -2.02
N ALA A 110 -2.01 -13.51 -2.13
CA ALA A 110 -3.44 -13.82 -2.24
C ALA A 110 -4.19 -13.39 -0.99
N SER A 111 -3.57 -13.52 0.17
CA SER A 111 -4.15 -13.09 1.44
C SER A 111 -4.40 -11.59 1.45
N LEU A 112 -3.44 -10.79 0.98
CA LEU A 112 -3.60 -9.35 0.91
C LEU A 112 -4.64 -8.96 -0.14
N SER A 113 -4.64 -9.65 -1.27
CA SER A 113 -5.64 -9.42 -2.31
C SER A 113 -7.05 -9.66 -1.81
N SER A 114 -7.27 -10.75 -1.08
CA SER A 114 -8.57 -11.07 -0.50
C SER A 114 -9.02 -10.02 0.51
N ALA A 115 -8.11 -9.60 1.39
CA ALA A 115 -8.41 -8.58 2.38
C ALA A 115 -8.77 -7.25 1.70
N ALA A 116 -8.04 -6.90 0.64
CA ALA A 116 -8.31 -5.68 -0.12
C ALA A 116 -9.70 -5.71 -0.75
N ARG A 117 -10.11 -6.85 -1.31
CA ARG A 117 -11.45 -6.98 -1.87
C ARG A 117 -12.52 -6.80 -0.82
N LEU A 118 -12.32 -7.38 0.36
CA LEU A 118 -13.29 -7.24 1.45
C LEU A 118 -13.49 -5.79 1.87
N GLY A 119 -12.42 -5.00 1.85
CA GLY A 119 -12.48 -3.60 2.25
C GLY A 119 -12.68 -2.63 1.08
N SER A 120 -12.82 -3.12 -0.15
CA SER A 120 -12.88 -2.29 -1.35
C SER A 120 -11.70 -1.33 -1.40
N ALA A 121 -10.52 -1.86 -1.13
CA ALA A 121 -9.27 -1.11 -1.03
C ALA A 121 -8.25 -1.65 -2.02
N GLN A 122 -7.16 -0.90 -2.20
CA GLN A 122 -6.01 -1.33 -2.97
C GLN A 122 -4.87 -1.65 -2.02
N SER A 123 -4.12 -2.69 -2.32
CA SER A 123 -2.94 -3.08 -1.55
C SER A 123 -1.71 -2.93 -2.45
N LEU A 124 -0.75 -2.14 -2.00
CA LEU A 124 0.53 -1.98 -2.70
C LEU A 124 1.64 -2.38 -1.73
N ASN A 125 2.36 -3.45 -2.05
CA ASN A 125 3.51 -3.84 -1.24
C ASN A 125 4.79 -3.38 -1.93
N ILE A 126 5.70 -2.79 -1.16
CA ILE A 126 6.96 -2.28 -1.68
C ILE A 126 8.09 -3.16 -1.17
N ARG A 127 8.88 -3.68 -2.11
CA ARG A 127 10.05 -4.49 -1.81
C ARG A 127 11.29 -3.67 -2.12
N LEU A 128 12.14 -3.50 -1.11
CA LEU A 128 13.43 -2.85 -1.25
C LEU A 128 14.50 -3.94 -1.29
N ASP A 129 15.09 -4.14 -2.46
CA ASP A 129 16.12 -5.17 -2.66
C ASP A 129 17.52 -4.60 -2.48
#